data_c2d392a74c0c6ac26a8695ade22f1556
#
_entry.id   c2d392a74c0c6ac26a8695ade22f1556
#
_cell.length_a   1.000
_cell.length_b   1.000
_cell.length_c   1.000
_cell.angle_alpha   90.00
_cell.angle_beta   90.00
_cell.angle_gamma   90.00
#
_symmetry.space_group_name_H-M   'P 1'
#
loop_
_entity.id
_entity.type
_entity.pdbx_description
1 polymer ?
#
loop_
_entity_poly.entity_id
_entity_poly.type
_entity_poly.pdbx_seq_one_letter_code
_entity_poly.pdbx_strand_id
1 'polypeptide(L)'
;MNIVLQIFCCLIAAEFAYIFYLETVIPDSGTTAKVFGMDVKDLKMPAMKTAMENQGVYNLGIAVLLILAVFVLHSKDAVAGLLAYIICVALYGSFTVSKTIILKQGGLAIIALILCFFRAVLQLMRNNAGIYGHIAGYIEDKR
;
A
#
# COMPACT_ATOMS: atom_id res chain seq x y z
N MET A 1 4.64 -7.70 13.82
CA MET A 1 3.54 -7.14 12.99
C MET A 1 2.39 -8.13 12.97
N ASN A 2 1.13 -7.68 12.79
CA ASN A 2 -0.02 -8.61 12.75
C ASN A 2 -0.07 -9.39 11.45
N ILE A 3 -0.44 -10.68 11.52
CA ILE A 3 -0.54 -11.56 10.34
C ILE A 3 -1.53 -11.03 9.29
N VAL A 4 -2.65 -10.43 9.71
CA VAL A 4 -3.64 -9.85 8.78
C VAL A 4 -3.02 -8.70 7.98
N LEU A 5 -2.29 -7.78 8.65
CA LEU A 5 -1.60 -6.69 7.97
C LEU A 5 -0.50 -7.21 7.03
N GLN A 6 0.23 -8.25 7.42
CA GLN A 6 1.24 -8.89 6.56
C GLN A 6 0.60 -9.47 5.29
N ILE A 7 -0.55 -10.15 5.43
CA ILE A 7 -1.30 -10.69 4.28
C ILE A 7 -1.70 -9.56 3.33
N PHE A 8 -2.27 -8.46 3.85
CA PHE A 8 -2.63 -7.31 3.01
C PHE A 8 -1.42 -6.71 2.30
N CYS A 9 -0.30 -6.54 3.00
CA CYS A 9 0.93 -6.04 2.39
C CYS A 9 1.46 -6.98 1.29
N CYS A 10 1.39 -8.31 1.48
CA CYS A 10 1.74 -9.27 0.45
C CYS A 10 0.83 -9.19 -0.79
N LEU A 11 -0.49 -9.02 -0.58
CA LEU A 11 -1.44 -8.83 -1.68
C LEU A 11 -1.16 -7.54 -2.46
N ILE A 12 -0.89 -6.44 -1.76
CA ILE A 12 -0.50 -5.17 -2.38
C ILE A 12 0.82 -5.32 -3.17
N ALA A 13 1.83 -5.96 -2.57
CA ALA A 13 3.10 -6.19 -3.26
C ALA A 13 2.92 -7.06 -4.52
N ALA A 14 2.07 -8.08 -4.47
CA ALA A 14 1.73 -8.92 -5.63
C ALA A 14 1.00 -8.12 -6.72
N GLU A 15 0.07 -7.23 -6.35
CA GLU A 15 -0.60 -6.31 -7.26
C GLU A 15 0.39 -5.40 -7.98
N PHE A 16 1.30 -4.76 -7.24
CA PHE A 16 2.33 -3.88 -7.82
C PHE A 16 3.34 -4.63 -8.69
N ALA A 17 3.70 -5.87 -8.33
CA ALA A 17 4.52 -6.75 -9.18
C ALA A 17 3.78 -7.13 -10.47
N TYR A 18 2.46 -7.35 -10.42
CA TYR A 18 1.64 -7.59 -11.60
C TYR A 18 1.56 -6.36 -12.50
N ILE A 19 1.42 -5.17 -11.92
CA ILE A 19 1.44 -3.89 -12.67
C ILE A 19 2.81 -3.72 -13.36
N PHE A 20 3.92 -3.96 -12.65
CA PHE A 20 5.26 -3.99 -13.27
C PHE A 20 5.32 -4.92 -14.47
N TYR A 21 4.79 -6.14 -14.36
CA TYR A 21 4.75 -7.09 -15.47
C TYR A 21 4.01 -6.52 -16.68
N LEU A 22 2.84 -5.93 -16.47
CA LEU A 22 2.04 -5.30 -17.54
C LEU A 22 2.77 -4.12 -18.19
N GLU A 23 3.36 -3.26 -17.37
CA GLU A 23 3.95 -2.00 -17.83
C GLU A 23 5.37 -2.15 -18.41
N THR A 24 6.15 -3.14 -17.91
CA THR A 24 7.56 -3.28 -18.31
C THR A 24 7.81 -4.48 -19.19
N VAL A 25 7.16 -5.63 -18.94
CA VAL A 25 7.42 -6.87 -19.66
C VAL A 25 6.55 -6.98 -20.92
N ILE A 26 5.26 -6.57 -20.82
CA ILE A 26 4.31 -6.64 -21.94
C ILE A 26 3.58 -5.30 -22.18
N PRO A 27 4.29 -4.15 -22.24
CA PRO A 27 3.69 -2.81 -22.22
C PRO A 27 2.71 -2.54 -23.36
N ASP A 28 2.95 -3.10 -24.54
CA ASP A 28 2.17 -2.91 -25.77
C ASP A 28 1.22 -4.08 -26.10
N SER A 29 0.91 -4.91 -25.09
CA SER A 29 0.01 -6.05 -25.27
C SER A 29 -1.47 -5.65 -25.21
N GLY A 30 -2.33 -6.49 -25.79
CA GLY A 30 -3.78 -6.35 -25.65
C GLY A 30 -4.28 -6.48 -24.20
N THR A 31 -3.57 -7.25 -23.36
CA THR A 31 -3.88 -7.38 -21.94
C THR A 31 -3.63 -6.07 -21.21
N THR A 32 -2.47 -5.44 -21.44
CA THR A 32 -2.12 -4.13 -20.89
C THR A 32 -3.11 -3.07 -21.33
N ALA A 33 -3.42 -3.00 -22.63
CA ALA A 33 -4.42 -2.11 -23.18
C ALA A 33 -5.77 -2.23 -22.47
N LYS A 34 -6.27 -3.45 -22.27
CA LYS A 34 -7.53 -3.73 -21.58
C LYS A 34 -7.50 -3.31 -20.11
N VAL A 35 -6.42 -3.59 -19.39
CA VAL A 35 -6.31 -3.27 -17.95
C VAL A 35 -6.25 -1.77 -17.73
N PHE A 36 -5.51 -1.04 -18.57
CA PHE A 36 -5.37 0.43 -18.44
C PHE A 36 -6.43 1.22 -19.20
N GLY A 37 -7.28 0.56 -20.02
CA GLY A 37 -8.31 1.22 -20.82
C GLY A 37 -7.74 2.09 -21.94
N MET A 38 -6.60 1.67 -22.51
CA MET A 38 -5.87 2.38 -23.57
C MET A 38 -5.96 1.63 -24.90
N ASP A 39 -5.71 2.32 -25.99
CA ASP A 39 -5.60 1.69 -27.31
C ASP A 39 -4.23 1.05 -27.48
N VAL A 40 -4.17 -0.18 -28.04
CA VAL A 40 -2.89 -0.86 -28.34
C VAL A 40 -2.01 -0.01 -29.25
N LYS A 41 -2.62 0.79 -30.14
CA LYS A 41 -1.87 1.69 -31.04
C LYS A 41 -1.10 2.75 -30.26
N ASP A 42 -1.71 3.30 -29.22
CA ASP A 42 -1.08 4.32 -28.38
C ASP A 42 0.05 3.73 -27.54
N LEU A 43 -0.14 2.52 -27.02
CA LEU A 43 0.88 1.79 -26.25
C LEU A 43 2.12 1.42 -27.12
N LYS A 44 1.94 1.28 -28.43
CA LYS A 44 3.04 1.01 -29.37
C LYS A 44 3.85 2.25 -29.74
N MET A 45 3.39 3.46 -29.38
CA MET A 45 4.19 4.67 -29.61
C MET A 45 5.45 4.63 -28.75
N PRO A 46 6.66 4.89 -29.32
CA PRO A 46 7.92 4.74 -28.57
C PRO A 46 7.96 5.51 -27.26
N ALA A 47 7.48 6.75 -27.26
CA ALA A 47 7.44 7.59 -26.07
C ALA A 47 6.51 7.02 -24.97
N MET A 48 5.34 6.50 -25.37
CA MET A 48 4.39 5.88 -24.45
C MET A 48 4.94 4.59 -23.88
N LYS A 49 5.51 3.73 -24.72
CA LYS A 49 6.15 2.48 -24.31
C LYS A 49 7.25 2.73 -23.26
N THR A 50 8.16 3.66 -23.53
CA THR A 50 9.22 4.04 -22.59
C THR A 50 8.65 4.59 -21.27
N ALA A 51 7.61 5.40 -21.33
CA ALA A 51 6.95 5.92 -20.12
C ALA A 51 6.34 4.79 -19.29
N MET A 52 5.66 3.83 -19.93
CA MET A 52 5.09 2.65 -19.26
C MET A 52 6.18 1.79 -18.61
N GLU A 53 7.26 1.48 -19.35
CA GLU A 53 8.39 0.70 -18.85
C GLU A 53 9.02 1.34 -17.60
N ASN A 54 9.23 2.64 -17.61
CA ASN A 54 9.73 3.37 -16.43
C ASN A 54 8.76 3.32 -15.27
N GLN A 55 7.47 3.53 -15.53
CA GLN A 55 6.43 3.46 -14.49
C GLN A 55 6.38 2.08 -13.84
N GLY A 56 6.51 1.03 -14.63
CA GLY A 56 6.55 -0.33 -14.11
C GLY A 56 7.71 -0.58 -13.16
N VAL A 57 8.90 -0.05 -13.45
CA VAL A 57 10.07 -0.16 -12.55
C VAL A 57 9.80 0.51 -11.21
N TYR A 58 9.15 1.68 -11.17
CA TYR A 58 8.73 2.31 -9.91
C TYR A 58 7.72 1.46 -9.14
N ASN A 59 6.78 0.84 -9.83
CA ASN A 59 5.82 -0.07 -9.22
C ASN A 59 6.49 -1.32 -8.61
N LEU A 60 7.47 -1.90 -9.29
CA LEU A 60 8.29 -2.97 -8.71
C LEU A 60 9.04 -2.50 -7.46
N GLY A 61 9.61 -1.29 -7.49
CA GLY A 61 10.26 -0.67 -6.34
C GLY A 61 9.34 -0.59 -5.12
N ILE A 62 8.09 -0.17 -5.32
CA ILE A 62 7.08 -0.14 -4.24
C ILE A 62 6.83 -1.54 -3.67
N ALA A 63 6.66 -2.56 -4.53
CA ALA A 63 6.46 -3.94 -4.10
C ALA A 63 7.63 -4.44 -3.25
N VAL A 64 8.86 -4.23 -3.71
CA VAL A 64 10.09 -4.63 -2.98
C VAL A 64 10.20 -3.89 -1.64
N LEU A 65 10.02 -2.58 -1.63
CA LEU A 65 10.11 -1.78 -0.40
C LEU A 65 9.05 -2.20 0.63
N LEU A 66 7.84 -2.54 0.20
CA LEU A 66 6.79 -3.01 1.09
C LEU A 66 7.15 -4.37 1.72
N ILE A 67 7.67 -5.30 0.95
CA ILE A 67 8.16 -6.60 1.45
C ILE A 67 9.32 -6.41 2.43
N LEU A 68 10.29 -5.54 2.11
CA LEU A 68 11.39 -5.22 3.00
C LEU A 68 10.91 -4.59 4.31
N ALA A 69 9.98 -3.64 4.26
CA ALA A 69 9.41 -3.01 5.45
C ALA A 69 8.71 -4.02 6.37
N VAL A 70 8.02 -5.01 5.78
CA VAL A 70 7.28 -6.05 6.50
C VAL A 70 8.19 -7.11 7.11
N PHE A 71 9.08 -7.71 6.32
CA PHE A 71 9.78 -8.94 6.68
C PHE A 71 11.24 -8.76 7.08
N VAL A 72 11.86 -7.65 6.69
CA VAL A 72 13.26 -7.36 7.03
C VAL A 72 13.34 -6.30 8.13
N LEU A 73 12.71 -5.15 7.91
CA LEU A 73 12.76 -4.04 8.86
C LEU A 73 11.77 -4.22 10.03
N HIS A 74 10.73 -5.03 9.85
CA HIS A 74 9.62 -5.21 10.81
C HIS A 74 9.02 -3.88 11.30
N SER A 75 9.12 -2.81 10.48
CA SER A 75 8.77 -1.45 10.85
C SER A 75 7.33 -1.12 10.43
N LYS A 76 6.45 -0.90 11.42
CA LYS A 76 5.08 -0.45 11.17
C LYS A 76 5.03 0.94 10.57
N ASP A 77 5.95 1.82 10.96
CA ASP A 77 5.99 3.20 10.48
C ASP A 77 6.40 3.26 9.01
N ALA A 78 7.38 2.43 8.61
CA ALA A 78 7.76 2.28 7.21
C ALA A 78 6.60 1.73 6.36
N VAL A 79 5.88 0.72 6.86
CA VAL A 79 4.67 0.18 6.20
C VAL A 79 3.60 1.25 6.08
N ALA A 80 3.29 2.00 7.15
CA ALA A 80 2.28 3.05 7.12
C ALA A 80 2.65 4.18 6.14
N GLY A 81 3.92 4.58 6.11
CA GLY A 81 4.42 5.58 5.16
C GLY A 81 4.29 5.12 3.70
N LEU A 82 4.65 3.86 3.40
CA LEU A 82 4.49 3.29 2.06
C LEU A 82 3.02 3.18 1.64
N LEU A 83 2.14 2.74 2.55
CA LEU A 83 0.71 2.67 2.29
C LEU A 83 0.11 4.06 2.02
N ALA A 84 0.49 5.06 2.80
CA ALA A 84 0.09 6.46 2.58
C ALA A 84 0.58 6.97 1.21
N TYR A 85 1.83 6.68 0.84
CA TYR A 85 2.39 7.01 -0.47
C TYR A 85 1.58 6.37 -1.61
N ILE A 86 1.28 5.06 -1.52
CA ILE A 86 0.46 4.34 -2.50
C ILE A 86 -0.91 5.01 -2.67
N ILE A 87 -1.56 5.38 -1.57
CA ILE A 87 -2.87 6.05 -1.60
C ILE A 87 -2.76 7.42 -2.27
N CYS A 88 -1.73 8.21 -1.97
CA CYS A 88 -1.51 9.52 -2.60
C CYS A 88 -1.32 9.40 -4.12
N VAL A 89 -0.50 8.42 -4.57
CA VAL A 89 -0.28 8.17 -6.00
C VAL A 89 -1.57 7.70 -6.69
N ALA A 90 -2.32 6.80 -6.05
CA ALA A 90 -3.59 6.31 -6.58
C ALA A 90 -4.66 7.42 -6.65
N LEU A 91 -4.70 8.31 -5.67
CA LEU A 91 -5.55 9.50 -5.68
C LEU A 91 -5.21 10.41 -6.87
N TYR A 92 -3.92 10.75 -7.05
CA TYR A 92 -3.48 11.57 -8.17
C TYR A 92 -3.85 10.92 -9.52
N GLY A 93 -3.58 9.62 -9.68
CA GLY A 93 -3.96 8.87 -10.87
C GLY A 93 -5.47 8.85 -11.13
N SER A 94 -6.28 8.88 -10.07
CA SER A 94 -7.75 8.94 -10.19
C SER A 94 -8.25 10.28 -10.73
N PHE A 95 -7.55 11.36 -10.47
CA PHE A 95 -7.88 12.69 -11.01
C PHE A 95 -7.37 12.87 -12.42
N THR A 96 -6.23 12.28 -12.77
CA THR A 96 -5.55 12.55 -14.05
C THR A 96 -5.84 11.53 -15.14
N VAL A 97 -6.07 10.27 -14.77
CA VAL A 97 -6.20 9.16 -15.74
C VAL A 97 -7.59 8.53 -15.68
N SER A 98 -7.98 7.93 -14.56
CA SER A 98 -9.26 7.24 -14.42
C SER A 98 -9.69 7.14 -12.97
N LYS A 99 -10.96 7.51 -12.68
CA LYS A 99 -11.56 7.45 -11.35
C LYS A 99 -11.52 6.06 -10.69
N THR A 100 -11.34 5.00 -11.46
CA THR A 100 -11.29 3.63 -10.95
C THR A 100 -9.92 3.25 -10.38
N ILE A 101 -8.86 4.05 -10.60
CA ILE A 101 -7.50 3.76 -10.14
C ILE A 101 -7.44 3.71 -8.62
N ILE A 102 -8.13 4.62 -7.92
CA ILE A 102 -8.16 4.62 -6.45
C ILE A 102 -8.70 3.31 -5.88
N LEU A 103 -9.69 2.70 -6.54
CA LEU A 103 -10.25 1.42 -6.11
C LEU A 103 -9.33 0.25 -6.46
N LYS A 104 -8.71 0.27 -7.63
CA LYS A 104 -7.84 -0.82 -8.11
C LYS A 104 -6.50 -0.86 -7.39
N GLN A 105 -5.83 0.28 -7.23
CA GLN A 105 -4.48 0.35 -6.65
C GLN A 105 -4.48 0.85 -5.20
N GLY A 106 -5.41 1.75 -4.84
CA GLY A 106 -5.51 2.33 -3.50
C GLY A 106 -6.39 1.54 -2.53
N GLY A 107 -7.33 0.73 -3.03
CA GLY A 107 -8.33 0.08 -2.19
C GLY A 107 -7.75 -0.81 -1.09
N LEU A 108 -6.86 -1.72 -1.45
CA LEU A 108 -6.17 -2.60 -0.49
C LEU A 108 -5.26 -1.80 0.46
N ALA A 109 -4.59 -0.76 -0.04
CA ALA A 109 -3.72 0.10 0.76
C ALA A 109 -4.50 0.90 1.80
N ILE A 110 -5.70 1.40 1.47
CA ILE A 110 -6.60 2.08 2.41
C ILE A 110 -7.00 1.15 3.54
N ILE A 111 -7.43 -0.07 3.23
CA ILE A 111 -7.82 -1.08 4.24
C ILE A 111 -6.62 -1.41 5.13
N ALA A 112 -5.44 -1.65 4.54
CA ALA A 112 -4.22 -1.96 5.28
C ALA A 112 -3.79 -0.81 6.20
N LEU A 113 -3.91 0.44 5.75
CA LEU A 113 -3.60 1.62 6.54
C LEU A 113 -4.55 1.79 7.73
N ILE A 114 -5.86 1.60 7.53
CA ILE A 114 -6.86 1.59 8.60
C ILE A 114 -6.51 0.53 9.65
N LEU A 115 -6.15 -0.70 9.22
CA LEU A 115 -5.74 -1.77 10.12
C LEU A 115 -4.48 -1.42 10.92
N CYS A 116 -3.55 -0.68 10.31
CA CYS A 116 -2.33 -0.21 10.96
C CYS A 116 -2.64 0.77 12.09
N PHE A 117 -3.49 1.76 11.85
CA PHE A 117 -3.89 2.78 12.83
C PHE A 117 -4.83 2.24 13.90
N PHE A 118 -5.82 1.44 13.55
CA PHE A 118 -6.78 0.89 14.50
C PHE A 118 -6.11 0.12 15.63
N ARG A 119 -5.08 -0.67 15.32
CA ARG A 119 -4.30 -1.37 16.34
C ARG A 119 -3.41 -0.46 17.18
N ALA A 120 -2.85 0.59 16.60
CA ALA A 120 -2.08 1.58 17.37
C ALA A 120 -2.97 2.26 18.41
N VAL A 121 -4.18 2.66 18.02
CA VAL A 121 -5.18 3.25 18.94
C VAL A 121 -5.59 2.27 20.03
N LEU A 122 -5.92 1.02 19.70
CA LEU A 122 -6.27 0.00 20.70
C LEU A 122 -5.11 -0.27 21.68
N GLN A 123 -3.88 -0.29 21.22
CA GLN A 123 -2.71 -0.49 22.08
C GLN A 123 -2.49 0.69 23.00
N LEU A 124 -2.69 1.91 22.53
CA LEU A 124 -2.63 3.14 23.33
C LEU A 124 -3.71 3.14 24.43
N MET A 125 -4.94 2.80 24.09
CA MET A 125 -6.06 2.70 25.05
C MET A 125 -5.78 1.64 26.12
N ARG A 126 -5.22 0.49 25.73
CA ARG A 126 -4.88 -0.60 26.67
C ARG A 126 -3.75 -0.21 27.62
N ASN A 127 -2.74 0.51 27.11
CA ASN A 127 -1.65 1.01 27.94
C ASN A 127 -2.14 2.06 28.93
N ASN A 128 -3.01 2.97 28.51
CA ASN A 128 -3.62 3.97 29.40
C ASN A 128 -4.48 3.30 30.49
N ALA A 129 -5.30 2.31 30.14
CA ALA A 129 -6.11 1.56 31.13
C ALA A 129 -5.22 0.86 32.19
N GLY A 130 -4.05 0.33 31.78
CA GLY A 130 -3.07 -0.25 32.71
C GLY A 130 -2.50 0.78 33.68
N ILE A 131 -2.20 2.00 33.21
CA ILE A 131 -1.71 3.09 34.06
C ILE A 131 -2.77 3.50 35.09
N TYR A 132 -4.02 3.67 34.69
CA TYR A 132 -5.13 4.01 35.61
C TYR A 132 -5.38 2.91 36.65
N GLY A 133 -5.28 1.63 36.27
CA GLY A 133 -5.37 0.51 37.20
C GLY A 133 -4.27 0.52 38.27
N HIS A 134 -3.04 0.83 37.87
CA HIS A 134 -1.89 0.96 38.80
C HIS A 134 -2.06 2.11 39.78
N ILE A 135 -2.53 3.26 39.29
CA ILE A 135 -2.78 4.44 40.12
C ILE A 135 -3.91 4.17 41.13
N ALA A 136 -5.00 3.53 40.69
CA ALA A 136 -6.12 3.17 41.56
C ALA A 136 -5.68 2.22 42.68
N GLY A 137 -4.92 1.17 42.38
CA GLY A 137 -4.38 0.24 43.36
C GLY A 137 -3.42 0.90 44.37
N TYR A 138 -2.60 1.86 43.93
CA TYR A 138 -1.72 2.62 44.82
C TYR A 138 -2.47 3.53 45.80
N ILE A 139 -3.61 4.10 45.38
CA ILE A 139 -4.45 4.94 46.22
C ILE A 139 -5.20 4.09 47.28
N GLU A 140 -5.61 2.88 46.90
CA GLU A 140 -6.33 1.95 47.78
C GLU A 140 -5.43 1.38 48.90
N ASP A 141 -4.15 1.10 48.57
CA ASP A 141 -3.14 0.58 49.52
C ASP A 141 -2.71 1.62 50.59
N LYS A 142 -2.97 2.92 50.34
CA LYS A 142 -2.63 4.00 51.26
C LYS A 142 -3.82 4.50 52.12
N ARG A 143 -4.99 3.86 52.02
CA ARG A 143 -6.17 4.13 52.89
C ARG A 143 -6.28 3.12 53.99
#